data_656ee424fe4a4771685084072367c45c
#
_entry.id   656ee424fe4a4771685084072367c45c
#
_cell.length_a   1.000
_cell.length_b   1.000
_cell.length_c   1.000
_cell.angle_alpha   90.00
_cell.angle_beta   90.00
_cell.angle_gamma   90.00
#
_symmetry.space_group_name_H-M   'P 1'
#
loop_
_entity.id
_entity.type
_entity.pdbx_description
1 polymer ?
#
loop_
_entity_poly.entity_id
_entity_poly.type
_entity_poly.pdbx_seq_one_letter_code
_entity_poly.pdbx_strand_id
1 'polypeptide(L)'
;DIELIREHIDVIRSCNIDILELGFRSLINDQYKGPLAFTRDDFLEKFDSKNLKIAVMVNIKEFENHNEIKNKINRLFPFDSNNSKVDIIRLACTYEEIDKVKVAYQLLKEKGFEICINIMHGAFLDFKTLKDIANSLKKLPLSAIYLADSTGSMDSIEYNSKLKILAQETNFDIGIHAHNNLGKALDNTLSSISIGSSWLDATILGMGRGPGNTDIEELLISLTPKYRKKINIIPLINHSKKWFEKLKEEHKWGKNRFYFLSAKYKIHPSFIQTMLTDSRYSTAEIIGAIDYLKNDKSRTFNSQKLLKARTFFEGKPRGQDIPKHKIKQERVLLLGNSEGILNFKDKLEEFITYENLYVIGINSKSYISQELIDARVFAHPMRLLADNNLFELLNQLIITPYSMLPEKIKLKLKNNNVLDYGLEIERGSMESLKNYCTIPSPIALAYTLATLGATNVKNIMLAGFDGYPKGDIRNQEVENIFDLFRKKYEKINIYSITPTNYFNVSSKSIYGFNL
;
A
#
# COMPACT_ATOMS: atom_id res chain seq x y z
N ASP A 1 0.76 -19.56 15.49
CA ASP A 1 1.02 -20.97 15.84
C ASP A 1 2.01 -21.04 17.01
N ILE A 2 1.64 -21.76 18.09
CA ILE A 2 2.47 -21.86 19.33
C ILE A 2 3.67 -22.79 19.10
N GLU A 3 3.52 -23.82 18.29
CA GLU A 3 4.59 -24.76 17.95
C GLU A 3 5.70 -24.03 17.16
N LEU A 4 5.31 -23.22 16.19
CA LEU A 4 6.25 -22.38 15.44
C LEU A 4 7.05 -21.48 16.39
N ILE A 5 6.39 -20.80 17.34
CA ILE A 5 7.07 -19.88 18.27
C ILE A 5 8.04 -20.65 19.17
N ARG A 6 7.66 -21.82 19.67
CA ARG A 6 8.52 -22.67 20.50
C ARG A 6 9.76 -23.10 19.73
N GLU A 7 9.56 -23.68 18.54
CA GLU A 7 10.67 -24.12 17.69
C GLU A 7 11.56 -22.95 17.29
N HIS A 8 10.97 -21.77 17.03
CA HIS A 8 11.72 -20.57 16.69
C HIS A 8 12.68 -20.17 17.83
N ILE A 9 12.20 -20.11 19.06
CA ILE A 9 13.03 -19.80 20.24
C ILE A 9 14.18 -20.81 20.39
N ASP A 10 13.88 -22.11 20.23
CA ASP A 10 14.88 -23.17 20.35
C ASP A 10 15.95 -23.09 19.25
N VAL A 11 15.53 -22.83 18.01
CA VAL A 11 16.44 -22.67 16.87
C VAL A 11 17.33 -21.44 17.04
N ILE A 12 16.77 -20.27 17.37
CA ILE A 12 17.54 -19.03 17.58
C ILE A 12 18.58 -19.22 18.69
N ARG A 13 18.21 -19.86 19.78
CA ARG A 13 19.14 -20.22 20.87
C ARG A 13 20.26 -21.16 20.40
N SER A 14 19.93 -22.20 19.61
CA SER A 14 20.91 -23.16 19.10
C SER A 14 21.89 -22.56 18.10
N CYS A 15 21.51 -21.47 17.45
CA CYS A 15 22.34 -20.71 16.53
C CYS A 15 23.26 -19.68 17.22
N ASN A 16 23.26 -19.61 18.56
CA ASN A 16 24.03 -18.62 19.34
C ASN A 16 23.73 -17.17 18.94
N ILE A 17 22.46 -16.88 18.65
CA ILE A 17 22.00 -15.51 18.44
C ILE A 17 21.84 -14.86 19.80
N ASP A 18 22.29 -13.62 19.94
CA ASP A 18 22.42 -12.95 21.24
C ASP A 18 21.07 -12.53 21.81
N ILE A 19 20.17 -12.03 20.96
CA ILE A 19 18.89 -11.44 21.36
C ILE A 19 17.79 -11.87 20.38
N LEU A 20 16.62 -12.24 20.91
CA LEU A 20 15.42 -12.48 20.14
C LEU A 20 14.34 -11.44 20.47
N GLU A 21 14.02 -10.57 19.52
CA GLU A 21 12.86 -9.69 19.63
C GLU A 21 11.62 -10.43 19.14
N LEU A 22 10.70 -10.73 20.06
CA LEU A 22 9.50 -11.54 19.79
C LEU A 22 8.29 -10.73 19.30
N GLY A 23 8.43 -9.42 19.15
CA GLY A 23 7.39 -8.57 18.62
C GLY A 23 7.06 -7.37 19.49
N PHE A 24 5.81 -6.93 19.45
CA PHE A 24 5.38 -5.74 20.18
C PHE A 24 4.80 -6.08 21.55
N ARG A 25 4.88 -5.09 22.46
CA ARG A 25 4.06 -5.04 23.66
C ARG A 25 3.20 -3.79 23.60
N SER A 26 1.93 -3.96 23.19
CA SER A 26 0.98 -2.90 22.88
C SER A 26 -0.26 -2.95 23.77
N LEU A 27 -0.92 -1.82 24.00
CA LEU A 27 -2.24 -1.71 24.61
C LEU A 27 -3.37 -1.55 23.58
N ILE A 28 -3.02 -1.36 22.29
CA ILE A 28 -3.99 -1.13 21.22
C ILE A 28 -4.59 -2.48 20.80
N ASN A 29 -5.86 -2.65 21.10
CA ASN A 29 -6.65 -3.84 20.76
C ASN A 29 -7.91 -3.43 19.97
N ASP A 30 -7.69 -2.90 18.77
CA ASP A 30 -8.71 -2.36 17.86
C ASP A 30 -9.14 -3.33 16.75
N GLN A 31 -8.41 -4.45 16.62
CA GLN A 31 -8.66 -5.53 15.66
C GLN A 31 -8.01 -6.81 16.12
N TYR A 32 -8.39 -7.96 15.53
CA TYR A 32 -7.74 -9.22 15.85
C TYR A 32 -6.26 -9.20 15.47
N LYS A 33 -5.39 -9.47 16.46
CA LYS A 33 -3.93 -9.59 16.33
C LYS A 33 -3.46 -10.84 17.06
N GLY A 34 -2.38 -11.45 16.58
CA GLY A 34 -1.77 -12.59 17.24
C GLY A 34 -1.07 -12.22 18.56
N PRO A 35 -0.65 -13.22 19.36
CA PRO A 35 -0.09 -13.00 20.72
C PRO A 35 1.17 -12.15 20.72
N LEU A 36 1.97 -12.17 19.64
CA LEU A 36 3.21 -11.40 19.52
C LEU A 36 2.98 -9.89 19.24
N ALA A 37 1.74 -9.46 19.04
CA ALA A 37 1.39 -8.03 19.09
C ALA A 37 1.32 -7.49 20.53
N PHE A 38 1.19 -8.37 21.51
CA PHE A 38 1.05 -8.04 22.92
C PHE A 38 2.18 -8.56 23.80
N THR A 39 2.79 -9.68 23.44
CA THR A 39 3.95 -10.35 24.04
C THR A 39 4.01 -10.23 25.57
N ARG A 40 2.95 -10.72 26.25
CA ARG A 40 2.80 -10.64 27.71
C ARG A 40 3.64 -11.69 28.43
N ASP A 41 3.95 -11.45 29.70
CA ASP A 41 4.75 -12.38 30.51
C ASP A 41 4.08 -13.75 30.69
N ASP A 42 2.77 -13.80 30.94
CA ASP A 42 1.98 -15.04 31.03
C ASP A 42 2.01 -15.87 29.75
N PHE A 43 2.11 -15.22 28.60
CA PHE A 43 2.32 -15.89 27.33
C PHE A 43 3.76 -16.41 27.18
N LEU A 44 4.76 -15.60 27.57
CA LEU A 44 6.18 -15.96 27.49
C LEU A 44 6.56 -17.09 28.46
N GLU A 45 5.88 -17.25 29.59
CA GLU A 45 6.07 -18.37 30.54
C GLU A 45 5.87 -19.74 29.91
N LYS A 46 5.17 -19.85 28.80
CA LYS A 46 4.95 -21.10 28.06
C LYS A 46 6.19 -21.61 27.31
N PHE A 47 7.26 -20.80 27.28
CA PHE A 47 8.47 -21.08 26.51
C PHE A 47 9.71 -21.07 27.38
N ASP A 48 10.67 -21.95 27.07
CA ASP A 48 12.00 -21.93 27.69
C ASP A 48 12.94 -21.00 26.91
N SER A 49 13.22 -19.85 27.48
CA SER A 49 14.15 -18.86 26.92
C SER A 49 15.49 -18.79 27.63
N LYS A 50 15.85 -19.81 28.45
CA LYS A 50 17.14 -19.81 29.16
C LYS A 50 18.32 -19.57 28.22
N ASN A 51 19.23 -18.70 28.65
CA ASN A 51 20.43 -18.30 27.88
C ASN A 51 20.16 -17.56 26.57
N LEU A 52 18.94 -17.04 26.35
CA LEU A 52 18.59 -16.17 25.24
C LEU A 52 17.91 -14.93 25.80
N LYS A 53 18.47 -13.75 25.53
CA LYS A 53 17.82 -12.48 25.90
C LYS A 53 16.57 -12.26 25.05
N ILE A 54 15.45 -11.97 25.70
CA ILE A 54 14.17 -11.67 25.04
C ILE A 54 13.97 -10.15 25.00
N ALA A 55 13.74 -9.63 23.81
CA ALA A 55 13.39 -8.23 23.60
C ALA A 55 11.93 -8.08 23.14
N VAL A 56 11.32 -6.94 23.48
CA VAL A 56 10.02 -6.51 22.96
C VAL A 56 10.08 -5.05 22.53
N MET A 57 9.30 -4.71 21.49
CA MET A 57 9.19 -3.33 21.02
C MET A 57 7.94 -2.65 21.59
N VAL A 58 8.08 -1.39 21.99
CA VAL A 58 6.99 -0.52 22.41
C VAL A 58 6.97 0.72 21.51
N ASN A 59 5.82 1.01 20.91
CA ASN A 59 5.68 2.21 20.10
C ASN A 59 5.30 3.41 20.99
N ILE A 60 6.17 4.40 21.07
CA ILE A 60 5.95 5.62 21.88
C ILE A 60 4.71 6.40 21.43
N LYS A 61 4.32 6.28 20.16
CA LYS A 61 3.09 6.89 19.65
C LYS A 61 1.83 6.46 20.43
N GLU A 62 1.83 5.30 21.08
CA GLU A 62 0.71 4.84 21.92
C GLU A 62 0.52 5.68 23.20
N PHE A 63 1.51 6.52 23.54
CA PHE A 63 1.46 7.41 24.70
C PHE A 63 1.04 8.81 24.25
N GLU A 64 -0.27 9.07 24.25
CA GLU A 64 -0.81 10.34 23.76
C GLU A 64 -0.36 11.52 24.63
N ASN A 65 -0.50 11.39 25.97
CA ASN A 65 -0.21 12.43 26.94
C ASN A 65 0.89 12.01 27.93
N HIS A 66 1.74 12.94 28.36
CA HIS A 66 2.78 12.69 29.37
C HIS A 66 2.21 12.13 30.69
N ASN A 67 1.05 12.60 31.13
CA ASN A 67 0.41 12.18 32.38
C ASN A 67 -0.05 10.71 32.35
N GLU A 68 -0.29 10.13 31.18
CA GLU A 68 -0.74 8.74 31.03
C GLU A 68 0.42 7.75 30.90
N ILE A 69 1.66 8.23 30.60
CA ILE A 69 2.80 7.35 30.34
C ILE A 69 3.02 6.39 31.52
N LYS A 70 3.00 6.89 32.75
CA LYS A 70 3.21 6.06 33.95
C LYS A 70 2.16 4.95 34.06
N ASN A 71 0.90 5.27 33.85
CA ASN A 71 -0.19 4.28 33.91
C ASN A 71 -0.05 3.25 32.77
N LYS A 72 0.20 3.70 31.55
CA LYS A 72 0.39 2.83 30.38
C LYS A 72 1.61 1.92 30.54
N ILE A 73 2.75 2.44 31.02
CA ILE A 73 3.95 1.64 31.32
C ILE A 73 3.65 0.59 32.39
N ASN A 74 2.98 0.93 33.49
CA ASN A 74 2.63 -0.05 34.52
C ASN A 74 1.68 -1.15 34.01
N ARG A 75 0.79 -0.84 33.07
CA ARG A 75 -0.07 -1.83 32.44
C ARG A 75 0.69 -2.71 31.44
N LEU A 76 1.65 -2.15 30.70
CA LEU A 76 2.48 -2.90 29.76
C LEU A 76 3.49 -3.79 30.50
N PHE A 77 4.08 -3.27 31.57
CA PHE A 77 5.12 -3.93 32.37
C PHE A 77 4.71 -3.95 33.84
N PRO A 78 3.78 -4.86 34.23
CA PRO A 78 3.30 -4.96 35.61
C PRO A 78 4.40 -5.46 36.57
N PHE A 79 5.38 -6.20 36.07
CA PHE A 79 6.51 -6.75 36.80
C PHE A 79 7.79 -5.92 36.58
N ASP A 80 8.73 -6.05 37.49
CA ASP A 80 10.13 -5.63 37.28
C ASP A 80 10.89 -6.67 36.42
N SER A 81 12.12 -6.33 36.02
CA SER A 81 12.95 -7.19 35.17
C SER A 81 13.25 -8.56 35.77
N ASN A 82 13.33 -8.67 37.11
CA ASN A 82 13.64 -9.93 37.79
C ASN A 82 12.45 -10.92 37.71
N ASN A 83 11.25 -10.40 37.63
CA ASN A 83 10.00 -11.16 37.58
C ASN A 83 9.36 -11.23 36.18
N SER A 84 9.96 -10.57 35.19
CA SER A 84 9.53 -10.61 33.78
C SER A 84 10.37 -11.62 33.01
N LYS A 85 9.81 -12.14 31.91
CA LYS A 85 10.53 -12.92 30.89
C LYS A 85 11.19 -12.04 29.83
N VAL A 86 10.99 -10.71 29.91
CA VAL A 86 11.58 -9.74 28.99
C VAL A 86 12.83 -9.15 29.64
N ASP A 87 13.93 -9.14 28.91
CA ASP A 87 15.21 -8.55 29.34
C ASP A 87 15.37 -7.14 28.80
N ILE A 88 14.99 -6.93 27.54
CA ILE A 88 15.26 -5.69 26.78
C ILE A 88 13.94 -5.09 26.26
N ILE A 89 13.80 -3.78 26.44
CA ILE A 89 12.69 -3.02 25.89
C ILE A 89 13.22 -2.05 24.84
N ARG A 90 12.71 -2.15 23.59
CA ARG A 90 13.03 -1.23 22.51
C ARG A 90 11.92 -0.21 22.37
N LEU A 91 12.22 1.06 22.59
CA LEU A 91 11.30 2.18 22.45
C LEU A 91 11.39 2.71 21.01
N ALA A 92 10.39 2.40 20.19
CA ALA A 92 10.30 2.94 18.83
C ALA A 92 9.66 4.33 18.84
N CYS A 93 10.36 5.33 18.32
CA CYS A 93 9.94 6.72 18.36
C CYS A 93 10.36 7.51 17.13
N THR A 94 9.65 8.62 16.88
CA THR A 94 10.10 9.69 15.97
C THR A 94 10.84 10.78 16.75
N TYR A 95 11.42 11.74 16.03
CA TYR A 95 12.11 12.89 16.66
C TYR A 95 11.18 13.67 17.61
N GLU A 96 9.94 13.89 17.20
CA GLU A 96 8.94 14.66 17.94
C GLU A 96 8.54 13.98 19.27
N GLU A 97 8.84 12.70 19.43
CA GLU A 97 8.46 11.90 20.60
C GLU A 97 9.58 11.73 21.63
N ILE A 98 10.76 12.33 21.41
CA ILE A 98 11.95 12.16 22.27
C ILE A 98 11.68 12.52 23.75
N ASP A 99 10.86 13.53 24.04
CA ASP A 99 10.55 13.88 25.42
C ASP A 99 9.68 12.83 26.11
N LYS A 100 8.76 12.19 25.38
CA LYS A 100 8.00 11.04 25.90
C LYS A 100 8.90 9.83 26.15
N VAL A 101 9.88 9.60 25.28
CA VAL A 101 10.90 8.55 25.45
C VAL A 101 11.64 8.71 26.76
N LYS A 102 12.08 9.93 27.14
CA LYS A 102 12.79 10.19 28.40
C LYS A 102 11.96 9.79 29.62
N VAL A 103 10.66 10.10 29.61
CA VAL A 103 9.75 9.72 30.69
C VAL A 103 9.55 8.21 30.75
N ALA A 104 9.29 7.57 29.60
CA ALA A 104 9.12 6.12 29.52
C ALA A 104 10.41 5.39 29.95
N TYR A 105 11.58 5.89 29.50
CA TYR A 105 12.88 5.37 29.88
C TYR A 105 13.05 5.34 31.40
N GLN A 106 12.81 6.47 32.09
CA GLN A 106 12.98 6.58 33.53
C GLN A 106 12.14 5.53 34.27
N LEU A 107 10.87 5.40 33.92
CA LEU A 107 9.95 4.45 34.55
C LEU A 107 10.36 2.98 34.33
N LEU A 108 10.85 2.66 33.12
CA LEU A 108 11.30 1.30 32.78
C LEU A 108 12.66 0.98 33.44
N LYS A 109 13.54 1.97 33.55
CA LYS A 109 14.82 1.83 34.20
C LYS A 109 14.66 1.59 35.70
N GLU A 110 13.71 2.26 36.36
CA GLU A 110 13.33 2.01 37.76
C GLU A 110 12.84 0.58 37.99
N LYS A 111 12.25 -0.05 36.94
CA LYS A 111 11.88 -1.47 36.96
C LYS A 111 13.04 -2.43 36.62
N GLY A 112 14.24 -1.92 36.34
CA GLY A 112 15.45 -2.71 36.10
C GLY A 112 15.68 -3.21 34.68
N PHE A 113 14.83 -2.85 33.68
CA PHE A 113 14.99 -3.31 32.31
C PHE A 113 16.20 -2.72 31.59
N GLU A 114 16.79 -3.49 30.67
CA GLU A 114 17.68 -2.96 29.64
C GLU A 114 16.86 -2.22 28.60
N ILE A 115 17.32 -1.04 28.13
CA ILE A 115 16.53 -0.20 27.25
C ILE A 115 17.33 0.20 26.03
N CYS A 116 16.74 -0.01 24.86
CA CYS A 116 17.21 0.49 23.58
C CYS A 116 16.21 1.50 23.00
N ILE A 117 16.70 2.42 22.19
CA ILE A 117 15.86 3.37 21.46
C ILE A 117 15.99 3.10 19.95
N ASN A 118 14.85 3.00 19.26
CA ASN A 118 14.79 2.82 17.83
C ASN A 118 14.23 4.10 17.16
N ILE A 119 15.13 4.93 16.61
CA ILE A 119 14.76 6.16 15.93
C ILE A 119 14.21 5.83 14.56
N MET A 120 12.91 6.05 14.38
CA MET A 120 12.20 5.80 13.12
C MET A 120 12.44 6.91 12.09
N HIS A 121 12.16 6.59 10.83
CA HIS A 121 12.23 7.52 9.71
C HIS A 121 13.61 8.14 9.45
N GLY A 122 14.69 7.40 9.72
CA GLY A 122 16.07 7.85 9.59
C GLY A 122 16.43 8.50 8.26
N ALA A 123 15.81 8.05 7.15
CA ALA A 123 16.01 8.64 5.83
C ALA A 123 15.61 10.13 5.74
N PHE A 124 14.72 10.62 6.61
CA PHE A 124 14.23 12.00 6.59
C PHE A 124 14.92 12.92 7.61
N LEU A 125 15.72 12.36 8.50
CA LEU A 125 16.45 13.12 9.50
C LEU A 125 17.71 13.72 8.87
N ASP A 126 17.91 15.01 9.01
CA ASP A 126 19.17 15.66 8.67
C ASP A 126 20.21 15.49 9.80
N PHE A 127 21.44 15.86 9.51
CA PHE A 127 22.55 15.70 10.46
C PHE A 127 22.37 16.55 11.73
N LYS A 128 21.74 17.72 11.61
CA LYS A 128 21.47 18.59 12.75
C LYS A 128 20.46 17.92 13.69
N THR A 129 19.35 17.45 13.16
CA THR A 129 18.32 16.74 13.93
C THR A 129 18.88 15.49 14.61
N LEU A 130 19.75 14.73 13.91
CA LEU A 130 20.42 13.56 14.52
C LEU A 130 21.33 13.95 15.69
N LYS A 131 22.08 15.06 15.59
CA LYS A 131 22.85 15.61 16.70
C LYS A 131 21.97 16.04 17.87
N ASP A 132 20.85 16.70 17.59
CA ASP A 132 19.90 17.13 18.61
C ASP A 132 19.31 15.93 19.36
N ILE A 133 18.93 14.86 18.63
CA ILE A 133 18.51 13.59 19.22
C ILE A 133 19.61 13.01 20.13
N ALA A 134 20.82 12.85 19.61
CA ALA A 134 21.95 12.29 20.34
C ALA A 134 22.24 13.08 21.62
N ASN A 135 22.32 14.42 21.52
CA ASN A 135 22.53 15.30 22.66
C ASN A 135 21.40 15.22 23.69
N SER A 136 20.17 15.03 23.25
CA SER A 136 19.00 14.88 24.11
C SER A 136 19.01 13.59 24.91
N LEU A 137 19.60 12.52 24.35
CA LEU A 137 19.61 11.18 24.94
C LEU A 137 20.91 10.79 25.61
N LYS A 138 22.05 11.44 25.32
CA LYS A 138 23.41 11.03 25.79
C LYS A 138 23.60 10.88 27.29
N LYS A 139 22.71 11.46 28.11
CA LYS A 139 22.74 11.32 29.56
C LYS A 139 21.99 10.08 30.07
N LEU A 140 21.24 9.39 29.22
CA LEU A 140 20.52 8.19 29.57
C LEU A 140 21.44 6.98 29.36
N PRO A 141 21.66 6.09 30.33
CA PRO A 141 22.46 4.88 30.13
C PRO A 141 21.69 3.83 29.31
N LEU A 142 21.64 4.03 27.98
CA LEU A 142 21.02 3.11 27.02
C LEU A 142 21.96 1.94 26.72
N SER A 143 21.38 0.76 26.43
CA SER A 143 22.13 -0.39 25.92
C SER A 143 22.50 -0.18 24.45
N ALA A 144 21.57 0.34 23.63
CA ALA A 144 21.85 0.69 22.25
C ALA A 144 20.90 1.79 21.74
N ILE A 145 21.37 2.53 20.72
CA ILE A 145 20.55 3.44 19.92
C ILE A 145 20.55 2.99 18.47
N TYR A 146 19.36 2.79 17.93
CA TYR A 146 19.16 2.35 16.55
C TYR A 146 18.68 3.50 15.66
N LEU A 147 19.12 3.46 14.42
CA LEU A 147 18.51 4.23 13.34
C LEU A 147 17.75 3.27 12.42
N ALA A 148 16.45 3.51 12.20
CA ALA A 148 15.63 2.71 11.31
C ALA A 148 15.38 3.43 9.99
N ASP A 149 15.70 2.77 8.87
CA ASP A 149 15.30 3.22 7.54
C ASP A 149 13.89 2.73 7.21
N SER A 150 12.88 3.36 7.77
CA SER A 150 11.48 2.96 7.62
C SER A 150 10.96 2.93 6.17
N THR A 151 11.65 3.57 5.25
CA THR A 151 11.32 3.61 3.82
C THR A 151 12.23 2.72 2.97
N GLY A 152 13.29 2.15 3.55
CA GLY A 152 14.29 1.36 2.83
C GLY A 152 14.93 2.12 1.67
N SER A 153 15.10 3.45 1.83
CA SER A 153 15.50 4.36 0.76
C SER A 153 16.96 4.82 0.84
N MET A 154 17.65 4.50 1.93
CA MET A 154 19.06 4.83 2.09
C MET A 154 19.98 3.78 1.45
N ASP A 155 21.07 4.22 0.87
CA ASP A 155 22.21 3.35 0.56
C ASP A 155 23.20 3.33 1.73
N SER A 156 24.24 2.49 1.61
CA SER A 156 25.24 2.32 2.67
C SER A 156 26.02 3.60 2.97
N ILE A 157 26.23 4.47 2.00
CA ILE A 157 26.93 5.74 2.19
C ILE A 157 26.09 6.70 3.03
N GLU A 158 24.82 6.92 2.63
CA GLU A 158 23.88 7.78 3.38
C GLU A 158 23.66 7.23 4.78
N TYR A 159 23.43 5.91 4.91
CA TYR A 159 23.13 5.28 6.18
C TYR A 159 24.31 5.39 7.15
N ASN A 160 25.50 5.00 6.70
CA ASN A 160 26.71 5.05 7.53
C ASN A 160 27.07 6.48 7.95
N SER A 161 26.86 7.48 7.08
CA SER A 161 27.08 8.88 7.43
C SER A 161 26.17 9.32 8.59
N LYS A 162 24.93 8.86 8.62
CA LYS A 162 23.98 9.16 9.70
C LYS A 162 24.26 8.40 10.99
N LEU A 163 24.56 7.09 10.89
CA LEU A 163 24.95 6.29 12.05
C LEU A 163 26.22 6.82 12.71
N LYS A 164 27.18 7.30 11.91
CA LYS A 164 28.42 7.91 12.41
C LYS A 164 28.16 9.12 13.29
N ILE A 165 27.13 9.92 13.00
CA ILE A 165 26.74 11.05 13.87
C ILE A 165 26.32 10.53 15.26
N LEU A 166 25.47 9.50 15.31
CA LEU A 166 25.05 8.90 16.59
C LEU A 166 26.25 8.33 17.36
N ALA A 167 27.14 7.61 16.66
CA ALA A 167 28.35 7.03 17.27
C ALA A 167 29.33 8.09 17.83
N GLN A 168 29.43 9.24 17.18
CA GLN A 168 30.31 10.33 17.63
C GLN A 168 29.73 11.16 18.77
N GLU A 169 28.42 11.31 18.82
CA GLU A 169 27.77 12.20 19.81
C GLU A 169 27.30 11.44 21.06
N THR A 170 27.35 10.09 21.06
CA THR A 170 26.94 9.25 22.20
C THR A 170 27.99 8.19 22.52
N ASN A 171 27.90 7.61 23.73
CA ASN A 171 28.71 6.47 24.15
C ASN A 171 27.95 5.15 24.16
N PHE A 172 26.83 5.09 23.39
CA PHE A 172 25.99 3.89 23.32
C PHE A 172 26.48 2.97 22.21
N ASP A 173 26.13 1.70 22.32
CA ASP A 173 26.21 0.80 21.18
C ASP A 173 25.30 1.29 20.06
N ILE A 174 25.76 1.15 18.83
CA ILE A 174 25.01 1.57 17.64
C ILE A 174 24.31 0.38 17.02
N GLY A 175 23.00 0.54 16.83
CA GLY A 175 22.14 -0.43 16.17
C GLY A 175 21.70 0.01 14.78
N ILE A 176 21.50 -0.95 13.91
CA ILE A 176 20.93 -0.74 12.57
C ILE A 176 19.67 -1.57 12.38
N HIS A 177 18.60 -0.93 11.84
CA HIS A 177 17.37 -1.59 11.43
C HIS A 177 17.05 -1.20 9.98
N ALA A 178 17.45 -2.06 9.03
CA ALA A 178 17.35 -1.77 7.60
C ALA A 178 16.19 -2.50 6.94
N HIS A 179 15.35 -1.75 6.21
CA HIS A 179 14.32 -2.30 5.33
C HIS A 179 14.85 -2.54 3.91
N ASN A 180 14.28 -3.54 3.21
CA ASN A 180 14.83 -4.07 1.95
C ASN A 180 14.15 -3.54 0.69
N ASN A 181 13.57 -2.34 0.69
CA ASN A 181 12.87 -1.77 -0.47
C ASN A 181 13.78 -1.66 -1.70
N LEU A 182 14.98 -1.13 -1.53
CA LEU A 182 15.99 -1.02 -2.59
C LEU A 182 16.78 -2.31 -2.82
N GLY A 183 16.56 -3.37 -2.02
CA GLY A 183 17.38 -4.57 -2.02
C GLY A 183 18.77 -4.37 -1.42
N LYS A 184 18.92 -3.38 -0.51
CA LYS A 184 20.20 -2.99 0.10
C LYS A 184 20.28 -3.23 1.61
N ALA A 185 19.28 -3.88 2.20
CA ALA A 185 19.25 -4.07 3.64
C ALA A 185 20.48 -4.82 4.17
N LEU A 186 20.89 -5.91 3.52
CA LEU A 186 22.08 -6.67 3.87
C LEU A 186 23.36 -5.83 3.73
N ASP A 187 23.54 -5.16 2.59
CA ASP A 187 24.70 -4.30 2.33
C ASP A 187 24.80 -3.17 3.38
N ASN A 188 23.69 -2.50 3.67
CA ASN A 188 23.61 -1.46 4.69
C ASN A 188 24.01 -2.01 6.07
N THR A 189 23.50 -3.20 6.44
CA THR A 189 23.79 -3.83 7.73
C THR A 189 25.26 -4.23 7.85
N LEU A 190 25.81 -4.88 6.83
CA LEU A 190 27.22 -5.31 6.84
C LEU A 190 28.18 -4.11 6.81
N SER A 191 27.89 -3.10 5.99
CA SER A 191 28.75 -1.91 5.89
C SER A 191 28.78 -1.09 7.20
N SER A 192 27.69 -1.10 7.98
CA SER A 192 27.62 -0.38 9.25
C SER A 192 28.59 -0.90 10.30
N ILE A 193 29.04 -2.15 10.20
CA ILE A 193 30.03 -2.74 11.09
C ILE A 193 31.36 -1.95 11.04
N SER A 194 31.72 -1.44 9.87
CA SER A 194 32.95 -0.65 9.68
C SER A 194 32.95 0.68 10.44
N ILE A 195 31.79 1.19 10.81
CA ILE A 195 31.63 2.43 11.59
C ILE A 195 31.32 2.16 13.06
N GLY A 196 31.38 0.90 13.49
CA GLY A 196 31.20 0.49 14.89
C GLY A 196 29.81 0.02 15.28
N SER A 197 28.91 -0.24 14.31
CA SER A 197 27.63 -0.86 14.65
C SER A 197 27.83 -2.26 15.20
N SER A 198 27.29 -2.53 16.38
CA SER A 198 27.38 -3.81 17.10
C SER A 198 26.04 -4.51 17.26
N TRP A 199 24.92 -3.80 17.06
CA TRP A 199 23.56 -4.35 17.14
C TRP A 199 22.94 -4.39 15.74
N LEU A 200 22.83 -5.59 15.18
CA LEU A 200 22.42 -5.81 13.79
C LEU A 200 21.07 -6.52 13.77
N ASP A 201 20.03 -5.84 13.33
CA ASP A 201 18.70 -6.44 13.19
C ASP A 201 18.59 -7.25 11.90
N ALA A 202 18.04 -8.44 12.02
CA ALA A 202 17.70 -9.30 10.89
C ALA A 202 16.50 -10.21 11.23
N THR A 203 15.85 -10.75 10.21
CA THR A 203 14.68 -11.62 10.36
C THR A 203 14.78 -12.82 9.42
N ILE A 204 14.10 -13.93 9.75
CA ILE A 204 14.10 -15.13 8.90
C ILE A 204 13.53 -14.81 7.53
N LEU A 205 14.25 -15.20 6.47
CA LEU A 205 13.94 -14.89 5.07
C LEU A 205 13.62 -13.42 4.83
N GLY A 206 14.21 -12.53 5.63
CA GLY A 206 13.91 -11.10 5.61
C GLY A 206 12.46 -10.77 5.96
N MET A 207 11.77 -11.58 6.77
CA MET A 207 10.35 -11.38 7.12
C MET A 207 10.14 -9.98 7.69
N GLY A 208 9.12 -9.30 7.18
CA GLY A 208 8.73 -7.99 7.65
C GLY A 208 7.62 -7.39 6.79
N ARG A 209 7.16 -6.22 7.20
CA ARG A 209 6.11 -5.52 6.46
C ARG A 209 6.59 -5.15 5.05
N GLY A 210 5.78 -5.48 4.05
CA GLY A 210 6.01 -5.09 2.66
C GLY A 210 7.31 -5.63 2.08
N PRO A 211 8.36 -4.80 1.91
CA PRO A 211 9.63 -5.22 1.30
C PRO A 211 10.50 -6.09 2.20
N GLY A 212 10.15 -6.22 3.48
CA GLY A 212 10.94 -6.97 4.45
C GLY A 212 12.16 -6.22 4.99
N ASN A 213 12.99 -6.96 5.71
CA ASN A 213 14.17 -6.51 6.44
C ASN A 213 15.45 -7.16 5.90
N THR A 214 16.55 -7.02 6.61
CA THR A 214 17.76 -7.81 6.41
C THR A 214 17.45 -9.28 6.64
N ASP A 215 17.86 -10.13 5.73
CA ASP A 215 17.75 -11.60 5.84
C ASP A 215 18.79 -12.13 6.81
N ILE A 216 18.35 -12.87 7.85
CA ILE A 216 19.27 -13.34 8.90
C ILE A 216 20.18 -14.45 8.38
N GLU A 217 19.70 -15.32 7.50
CA GLU A 217 20.48 -16.39 6.92
C GLU A 217 21.64 -15.82 6.11
N GLU A 218 21.36 -14.84 5.25
CA GLU A 218 22.39 -14.16 4.45
C GLU A 218 23.35 -13.35 5.33
N LEU A 219 22.86 -12.67 6.37
CA LEU A 219 23.69 -11.92 7.31
C LEU A 219 24.66 -12.85 8.03
N LEU A 220 24.17 -13.96 8.58
CA LEU A 220 25.00 -14.90 9.35
C LEU A 220 26.07 -15.58 8.49
N ILE A 221 25.77 -15.88 7.23
CA ILE A 221 26.74 -16.44 6.27
C ILE A 221 27.81 -15.39 5.93
N SER A 222 27.41 -14.12 5.80
CA SER A 222 28.30 -13.01 5.40
C SER A 222 29.22 -12.51 6.50
N LEU A 223 28.87 -12.75 7.78
CA LEU A 223 29.70 -12.33 8.92
C LEU A 223 30.98 -13.15 9.00
N THR A 224 32.11 -12.45 9.03
CA THR A 224 33.43 -13.10 9.17
C THR A 224 33.65 -13.64 10.58
N PRO A 225 34.53 -14.62 10.77
CA PRO A 225 34.89 -15.14 12.10
C PRO A 225 35.41 -14.07 13.09
N LYS A 226 35.91 -12.94 12.59
CA LYS A 226 36.34 -11.79 13.39
C LYS A 226 35.19 -11.17 14.20
N TYR A 227 34.01 -11.11 13.59
CA TYR A 227 32.84 -10.45 14.17
C TYR A 227 31.91 -11.44 14.86
N ARG A 228 32.12 -12.74 14.63
CA ARG A 228 31.23 -13.75 15.17
C ARG A 228 31.92 -15.07 15.48
N LYS A 229 31.53 -15.67 16.62
CA LYS A 229 31.85 -17.05 16.95
C LYS A 229 31.20 -18.02 15.94
N LYS A 230 31.73 -19.23 15.83
CA LYS A 230 31.19 -20.26 14.93
C LYS A 230 29.70 -20.47 15.14
N ILE A 231 28.92 -20.31 14.07
CA ILE A 231 27.47 -20.51 14.07
C ILE A 231 27.15 -21.84 13.42
N ASN A 232 26.20 -22.55 13.96
CA ASN A 232 25.55 -23.65 13.26
C ASN A 232 24.29 -23.10 12.57
N ILE A 233 24.35 -22.82 11.26
CA ILE A 233 23.24 -22.28 10.49
C ILE A 233 22.21 -23.34 10.07
N ILE A 234 22.56 -24.64 10.15
CA ILE A 234 21.70 -25.73 9.67
C ILE A 234 20.32 -25.74 10.34
N PRO A 235 20.19 -25.61 11.67
CA PRO A 235 18.87 -25.54 12.30
C PRO A 235 18.02 -24.36 11.81
N LEU A 236 18.64 -23.20 11.54
CA LEU A 236 17.95 -22.02 11.04
C LEU A 236 17.40 -22.23 9.63
N ILE A 237 18.21 -22.81 8.72
CA ILE A 237 17.78 -23.12 7.35
C ILE A 237 16.63 -24.15 7.36
N ASN A 238 16.71 -25.18 8.20
CA ASN A 238 15.65 -26.17 8.30
C ASN A 238 14.34 -25.56 8.82
N HIS A 239 14.45 -24.67 9.80
CA HIS A 239 13.31 -23.96 10.37
C HIS A 239 12.66 -23.01 9.36
N SER A 240 13.46 -22.26 8.59
CA SER A 240 12.93 -21.38 7.54
C SER A 240 12.20 -22.17 6.45
N LYS A 241 12.75 -23.32 6.01
CA LYS A 241 12.06 -24.21 5.06
C LYS A 241 10.75 -24.77 5.60
N LYS A 242 10.74 -25.22 6.85
CA LYS A 242 9.56 -25.83 7.46
C LYS A 242 8.40 -24.86 7.60
N TRP A 243 8.66 -23.60 7.98
CA TRP A 243 7.63 -22.65 8.40
C TRP A 243 7.58 -21.39 7.55
N PHE A 244 8.72 -20.76 7.28
CA PHE A 244 8.75 -19.39 6.76
C PHE A 244 8.67 -19.30 5.24
N GLU A 245 9.12 -20.31 4.48
CA GLU A 245 8.94 -20.32 3.02
C GLU A 245 7.45 -20.28 2.66
N LYS A 246 6.64 -21.12 3.30
CA LYS A 246 5.18 -21.13 3.09
C LYS A 246 4.53 -19.80 3.52
N LEU A 247 4.90 -19.27 4.67
CA LEU A 247 4.42 -17.96 5.13
C LEU A 247 4.79 -16.84 4.14
N LYS A 248 6.01 -16.91 3.57
CA LYS A 248 6.46 -15.95 2.56
C LYS A 248 5.64 -16.01 1.28
N GLU A 249 5.28 -17.21 0.84
CA GLU A 249 4.38 -17.40 -0.31
C GLU A 249 2.97 -16.85 -0.04
N GLU A 250 2.44 -17.07 1.15
CA GLU A 250 1.11 -16.63 1.56
C GLU A 250 1.04 -15.10 1.74
N HIS A 251 2.00 -14.52 2.45
CA HIS A 251 2.02 -13.10 2.82
C HIS A 251 2.82 -12.20 1.88
N LYS A 252 3.59 -12.77 0.97
CA LYS A 252 4.29 -12.11 -0.15
C LYS A 252 5.19 -10.95 0.28
N TRP A 253 5.88 -11.05 1.44
CA TRP A 253 6.88 -10.05 1.77
C TRP A 253 8.13 -10.22 0.91
N GLY A 254 8.86 -9.12 0.76
CA GLY A 254 10.10 -9.09 0.00
C GLY A 254 10.10 -7.94 -1.01
N LYS A 255 11.29 -7.64 -1.54
CA LYS A 255 11.44 -6.56 -2.52
C LYS A 255 10.67 -6.87 -3.80
N ASN A 256 10.07 -5.84 -4.37
CA ASN A 256 9.52 -5.87 -5.72
C ASN A 256 9.68 -4.50 -6.40
N ARG A 257 9.31 -4.43 -7.69
CA ARG A 257 9.46 -3.20 -8.49
C ARG A 257 8.72 -1.98 -7.91
N PHE A 258 7.59 -2.18 -7.25
CA PHE A 258 6.79 -1.08 -6.68
C PHE A 258 7.38 -0.59 -5.36
N TYR A 259 7.86 -1.48 -4.50
CA TYR A 259 8.61 -1.10 -3.30
C TYR A 259 9.90 -0.39 -3.66
N PHE A 260 10.61 -0.84 -4.72
CA PHE A 260 11.80 -0.16 -5.22
C PHE A 260 11.49 1.27 -5.67
N LEU A 261 10.42 1.46 -6.47
CA LEU A 261 9.99 2.79 -6.90
C LEU A 261 9.58 3.68 -5.71
N SER A 262 8.84 3.14 -4.75
CA SER A 262 8.43 3.91 -3.57
C SER A 262 9.64 4.40 -2.76
N ALA A 263 10.64 3.54 -2.57
CA ALA A 263 11.88 3.92 -1.90
C ALA A 263 12.65 5.00 -2.67
N LYS A 264 12.77 4.85 -3.99
CA LYS A 264 13.41 5.85 -4.86
C LYS A 264 12.81 7.26 -4.69
N TYR A 265 11.52 7.35 -4.40
CA TYR A 265 10.80 8.60 -4.16
C TYR A 265 10.54 8.88 -2.67
N LYS A 266 11.13 8.11 -1.77
CA LYS A 266 10.95 8.23 -0.31
C LYS A 266 9.48 8.22 0.14
N ILE A 267 8.65 7.38 -0.53
CA ILE A 267 7.23 7.17 -0.20
C ILE A 267 7.11 6.02 0.80
N HIS A 268 6.26 6.18 1.81
CA HIS A 268 6.04 5.15 2.83
C HIS A 268 5.51 3.84 2.24
N PRO A 269 6.13 2.67 2.52
CA PRO A 269 5.81 1.39 1.86
C PRO A 269 4.39 0.89 2.08
N SER A 270 3.69 1.34 3.13
CA SER A 270 2.28 0.96 3.36
C SER A 270 1.33 1.42 2.25
N PHE A 271 1.64 2.49 1.52
CA PHE A 271 0.85 2.87 0.34
C PHE A 271 0.90 1.77 -0.71
N ILE A 272 2.10 1.25 -0.97
CA ILE A 272 2.29 0.16 -1.93
C ILE A 272 1.63 -1.13 -1.44
N GLN A 273 1.83 -1.47 -0.18
CA GLN A 273 1.23 -2.68 0.42
C GLN A 273 -0.29 -2.66 0.28
N THR A 274 -0.94 -1.55 0.61
CA THR A 274 -2.39 -1.40 0.48
C THR A 274 -2.84 -1.55 -0.97
N MET A 275 -2.12 -0.97 -1.93
CA MET A 275 -2.48 -1.09 -3.35
C MET A 275 -2.27 -2.51 -3.89
N LEU A 276 -1.22 -3.22 -3.45
CA LEU A 276 -0.94 -4.60 -3.88
C LEU A 276 -1.93 -5.63 -3.33
N THR A 277 -2.54 -5.36 -2.19
CA THR A 277 -3.55 -6.24 -1.57
C THR A 277 -4.97 -5.95 -2.07
N ASP A 278 -5.17 -4.87 -2.80
CA ASP A 278 -6.47 -4.47 -3.34
C ASP A 278 -6.53 -4.74 -4.86
N SER A 279 -7.31 -5.72 -5.25
CA SER A 279 -7.48 -6.16 -6.65
C SER A 279 -7.99 -5.06 -7.59
N ARG A 280 -8.49 -3.94 -7.04
CA ARG A 280 -8.94 -2.77 -7.81
C ARG A 280 -7.80 -1.95 -8.40
N TYR A 281 -6.56 -2.14 -7.92
CA TYR A 281 -5.40 -1.44 -8.44
C TYR A 281 -4.68 -2.26 -9.52
N SER A 282 -4.74 -1.79 -10.74
CA SER A 282 -3.88 -2.31 -11.83
C SER A 282 -2.44 -1.79 -11.69
N THR A 283 -1.50 -2.41 -12.38
CA THR A 283 -0.10 -1.94 -12.47
C THR A 283 0.00 -0.46 -12.82
N ALA A 284 -0.80 0.00 -13.80
CA ALA A 284 -0.80 1.40 -14.23
C ALA A 284 -1.29 2.35 -13.13
N GLU A 285 -2.31 1.94 -12.38
CA GLU A 285 -2.85 2.72 -11.26
C GLU A 285 -1.86 2.82 -10.10
N ILE A 286 -1.13 1.75 -9.79
CA ILE A 286 -0.07 1.78 -8.77
C ILE A 286 1.04 2.75 -9.18
N ILE A 287 1.50 2.72 -10.44
CA ILE A 287 2.53 3.64 -10.94
C ILE A 287 2.02 5.09 -10.91
N GLY A 288 0.80 5.34 -11.35
CA GLY A 288 0.18 6.67 -11.30
C GLY A 288 0.04 7.21 -9.88
N ALA A 289 -0.37 6.35 -8.92
CA ALA A 289 -0.43 6.71 -7.51
C ALA A 289 0.95 7.05 -6.94
N ILE A 290 1.99 6.30 -7.28
CA ILE A 290 3.38 6.61 -6.91
C ILE A 290 3.78 7.98 -7.47
N ASP A 291 3.42 8.28 -8.71
CA ASP A 291 3.73 9.55 -9.38
C ASP A 291 3.03 10.75 -8.69
N TYR A 292 1.81 10.56 -8.22
CA TYR A 292 1.10 11.55 -7.39
C TYR A 292 1.75 11.71 -6.01
N LEU A 293 1.98 10.59 -5.31
CA LEU A 293 2.48 10.57 -3.94
C LEU A 293 3.90 11.15 -3.80
N LYS A 294 4.75 11.04 -4.83
CA LYS A 294 6.09 11.64 -4.81
C LYS A 294 6.06 13.16 -4.73
N ASN A 295 5.06 13.79 -5.38
CA ASN A 295 4.90 15.24 -5.39
C ASN A 295 4.34 15.75 -4.04
N ASP A 296 3.52 14.95 -3.35
CA ASP A 296 2.94 15.26 -2.04
C ASP A 296 3.87 14.94 -0.86
N LYS A 297 5.13 14.51 -1.10
CA LYS A 297 6.10 14.12 -0.06
C LYS A 297 5.48 13.19 1.00
N SER A 298 4.78 12.13 0.56
CA SER A 298 4.00 11.20 1.40
C SER A 298 4.89 10.31 2.27
N ARG A 299 5.53 10.90 3.29
CA ARG A 299 6.48 10.26 4.21
C ARG A 299 5.80 9.35 5.24
N THR A 300 4.55 9.65 5.57
CA THR A 300 3.73 8.87 6.50
C THR A 300 2.49 8.35 5.78
N PHE A 301 2.06 7.14 6.14
CA PHE A 301 0.86 6.54 5.54
C PHE A 301 -0.42 7.25 6.04
N ASN A 302 -1.29 7.58 5.08
CA ASN A 302 -2.63 8.09 5.34
C ASN A 302 -3.58 7.55 4.26
N SER A 303 -4.62 6.84 4.68
CA SER A 303 -5.61 6.23 3.76
C SER A 303 -6.37 7.27 2.93
N GLN A 304 -6.64 8.45 3.49
CA GLN A 304 -7.29 9.54 2.74
C GLN A 304 -6.38 10.09 1.62
N LYS A 305 -5.05 10.13 1.85
CA LYS A 305 -4.09 10.48 0.79
C LYS A 305 -4.08 9.45 -0.33
N LEU A 306 -4.24 8.17 0.00
CA LEU A 306 -4.34 7.12 -1.00
C LEU A 306 -5.61 7.25 -1.84
N LEU A 307 -6.75 7.55 -1.21
CA LEU A 307 -7.99 7.85 -1.93
C LEU A 307 -7.83 9.08 -2.85
N LYS A 308 -7.20 10.15 -2.37
CA LYS A 308 -6.89 11.33 -3.20
C LYS A 308 -5.94 10.98 -4.34
N ALA A 309 -4.92 10.15 -4.10
CA ALA A 309 -4.03 9.67 -5.15
C ALA A 309 -4.77 8.87 -6.23
N ARG A 310 -5.87 8.22 -5.89
CA ARG A 310 -6.74 7.53 -6.83
C ARG A 310 -7.67 8.46 -7.59
N THR A 311 -8.08 9.58 -7.00
CA THR A 311 -9.14 10.46 -7.52
C THR A 311 -8.71 11.92 -7.63
N PHE A 312 -7.44 12.21 -7.83
CA PHE A 312 -6.84 13.55 -7.76
C PHE A 312 -7.44 14.59 -8.73
N PHE A 313 -8.73 14.81 -8.59
CA PHE A 313 -9.42 15.91 -9.23
C PHE A 313 -9.22 17.20 -8.44
N GLU A 314 -9.08 18.32 -9.16
CA GLU A 314 -8.87 19.63 -8.57
C GLU A 314 -10.19 20.40 -8.46
N GLY A 315 -10.41 21.01 -7.29
CA GLY A 315 -11.51 21.94 -7.06
C GLY A 315 -12.86 21.28 -6.80
N LYS A 316 -13.93 22.05 -6.96
CA LYS A 316 -15.32 21.59 -6.82
C LYS A 316 -15.78 20.85 -8.08
N PRO A 317 -16.77 19.95 -7.98
CA PRO A 317 -17.35 19.26 -9.13
C PRO A 317 -17.86 20.26 -10.18
N ARG A 318 -17.28 20.20 -11.38
CA ARG A 318 -17.63 21.10 -12.49
C ARG A 318 -17.16 20.56 -13.84
N GLY A 319 -17.91 20.84 -14.88
CA GLY A 319 -17.55 20.67 -16.27
C GLY A 319 -18.07 21.87 -17.08
N GLN A 320 -17.66 21.97 -18.33
CA GLN A 320 -18.12 23.04 -19.23
C GLN A 320 -19.23 22.58 -20.16
N ASP A 321 -19.36 21.27 -20.38
CA ASP A 321 -20.29 20.70 -21.33
C ASP A 321 -21.56 20.14 -20.66
N ILE A 322 -22.62 20.05 -21.48
CA ILE A 322 -23.85 19.33 -21.15
C ILE A 322 -23.90 18.11 -22.07
N PRO A 323 -23.88 16.87 -21.54
CA PRO A 323 -23.72 15.66 -22.35
C PRO A 323 -24.71 15.51 -23.51
N LYS A 324 -26.00 15.86 -23.31
CA LYS A 324 -27.03 15.77 -24.33
C LYS A 324 -26.77 16.63 -25.58
N HIS A 325 -25.89 17.60 -25.51
CA HIS A 325 -25.54 18.43 -26.68
C HIS A 325 -24.51 17.74 -27.58
N LYS A 326 -23.70 16.85 -27.04
CA LYS A 326 -22.66 16.12 -27.79
C LYS A 326 -23.06 14.66 -28.10
N ILE A 327 -23.87 14.02 -27.23
CA ILE A 327 -24.39 12.66 -27.43
C ILE A 327 -25.90 12.77 -27.62
N LYS A 328 -26.33 12.57 -28.85
CA LYS A 328 -27.75 12.74 -29.28
C LYS A 328 -28.47 11.43 -29.55
N GLN A 329 -27.71 10.33 -29.60
CA GLN A 329 -28.21 9.01 -29.97
C GLN A 329 -29.08 8.41 -28.87
N GLU A 330 -30.15 7.73 -29.26
CA GLU A 330 -31.03 7.01 -28.34
C GLU A 330 -30.53 5.58 -28.03
N ARG A 331 -29.64 5.04 -28.86
CA ARG A 331 -29.06 3.69 -28.73
C ARG A 331 -27.56 3.78 -28.68
N VAL A 332 -26.97 3.27 -27.61
CA VAL A 332 -25.53 3.32 -27.34
C VAL A 332 -25.03 1.92 -27.04
N LEU A 333 -23.88 1.57 -27.61
CA LEU A 333 -23.10 0.39 -27.22
C LEU A 333 -21.92 0.78 -26.37
N LEU A 334 -21.85 0.23 -25.16
CA LEU A 334 -20.67 0.34 -24.30
C LEU A 334 -19.76 -0.86 -24.49
N LEU A 335 -18.49 -0.59 -24.80
CA LEU A 335 -17.44 -1.60 -24.93
C LEU A 335 -16.60 -1.65 -23.66
N GLY A 336 -16.68 -2.78 -22.96
CA GLY A 336 -15.76 -3.15 -21.87
C GLY A 336 -14.45 -3.73 -22.40
N ASN A 337 -13.57 -4.10 -21.47
CA ASN A 337 -12.20 -4.56 -21.78
C ASN A 337 -11.98 -6.05 -21.47
N SER A 338 -13.05 -6.84 -21.30
CA SER A 338 -12.92 -8.28 -21.08
C SER A 338 -12.47 -8.99 -22.36
N GLU A 339 -11.53 -9.95 -22.21
CA GLU A 339 -10.99 -10.70 -23.36
C GLU A 339 -12.03 -11.58 -24.07
N GLY A 340 -13.09 -11.98 -23.36
CA GLY A 340 -14.20 -12.75 -23.94
C GLY A 340 -14.88 -12.08 -25.12
N ILE A 341 -14.78 -10.76 -25.26
CA ILE A 341 -15.30 -10.02 -26.41
C ILE A 341 -14.67 -10.46 -27.74
N LEU A 342 -13.44 -10.98 -27.72
CA LEU A 342 -12.74 -11.49 -28.90
C LEU A 342 -13.51 -12.61 -29.61
N ASN A 343 -14.24 -13.42 -28.86
CA ASN A 343 -15.05 -14.50 -29.42
C ASN A 343 -16.25 -14.01 -30.25
N PHE A 344 -16.56 -12.73 -30.13
CA PHE A 344 -17.72 -12.10 -30.77
C PHE A 344 -17.30 -10.94 -31.68
N LYS A 345 -15.99 -10.73 -31.89
CA LYS A 345 -15.47 -9.53 -32.55
C LYS A 345 -16.11 -9.27 -33.92
N ASP A 346 -16.02 -10.23 -34.82
CA ASP A 346 -16.50 -10.05 -36.19
C ASP A 346 -18.00 -9.74 -36.21
N LYS A 347 -18.77 -10.47 -35.41
CA LYS A 347 -20.22 -10.24 -35.30
C LYS A 347 -20.59 -8.92 -34.66
N LEU A 348 -19.79 -8.45 -33.71
CA LEU A 348 -19.96 -7.12 -33.10
C LEU A 348 -19.67 -6.01 -34.10
N GLU A 349 -18.58 -6.12 -34.86
CA GLU A 349 -18.23 -5.13 -35.89
C GLU A 349 -19.27 -5.04 -36.99
N GLU A 350 -19.78 -6.20 -37.45
CA GLU A 350 -20.92 -6.27 -38.39
C GLU A 350 -22.17 -5.60 -37.78
N PHE A 351 -22.53 -5.94 -36.55
CA PHE A 351 -23.70 -5.41 -35.86
C PHE A 351 -23.62 -3.89 -35.64
N ILE A 352 -22.45 -3.38 -35.22
CA ILE A 352 -22.21 -1.94 -35.03
C ILE A 352 -22.45 -1.19 -36.35
N THR A 353 -21.90 -1.71 -37.43
CA THR A 353 -21.99 -1.09 -38.75
C THR A 353 -23.44 -1.12 -39.29
N TYR A 354 -24.10 -2.28 -39.20
CA TYR A 354 -25.46 -2.46 -39.71
C TYR A 354 -26.48 -1.59 -38.94
N GLU A 355 -26.40 -1.59 -37.61
CA GLU A 355 -27.33 -0.84 -36.75
C GLU A 355 -26.96 0.64 -36.58
N ASN A 356 -25.84 1.08 -37.14
CA ASN A 356 -25.31 2.45 -37.05
C ASN A 356 -25.30 2.95 -35.57
N LEU A 357 -24.71 2.14 -34.69
CA LEU A 357 -24.70 2.39 -33.27
C LEU A 357 -23.67 3.46 -32.88
N TYR A 358 -23.98 4.25 -31.87
CA TYR A 358 -23.00 5.09 -31.22
C TYR A 358 -22.23 4.25 -30.20
N VAL A 359 -20.93 4.13 -30.40
CA VAL A 359 -20.06 3.23 -29.62
C VAL A 359 -19.19 4.00 -28.67
N ILE A 360 -19.23 3.65 -27.37
CA ILE A 360 -18.41 4.24 -26.33
C ILE A 360 -17.49 3.17 -25.75
N GLY A 361 -16.17 3.34 -25.92
CA GLY A 361 -15.16 2.49 -25.32
C GLY A 361 -14.76 2.97 -23.92
N ILE A 362 -14.60 2.04 -22.98
CA ILE A 362 -14.08 2.34 -21.65
C ILE A 362 -12.54 2.29 -21.65
N ASN A 363 -11.90 3.39 -21.32
CA ASN A 363 -10.45 3.61 -21.38
C ASN A 363 -9.88 3.51 -22.82
N SER A 364 -8.55 3.42 -22.94
CA SER A 364 -7.83 3.42 -24.23
C SER A 364 -7.85 2.09 -24.96
N LYS A 365 -7.85 0.97 -24.22
CA LYS A 365 -7.78 -0.38 -24.79
C LYS A 365 -9.13 -0.78 -25.39
N SER A 366 -9.12 -1.36 -26.57
CA SER A 366 -10.27 -2.01 -27.18
C SER A 366 -9.81 -3.18 -28.05
N TYR A 367 -10.65 -4.20 -28.14
CA TYR A 367 -10.47 -5.33 -29.05
C TYR A 367 -11.25 -5.15 -30.37
N ILE A 368 -12.13 -4.15 -30.42
CA ILE A 368 -12.89 -3.74 -31.61
C ILE A 368 -12.11 -2.68 -32.38
N SER A 369 -12.27 -2.64 -33.70
CA SER A 369 -11.58 -1.68 -34.58
C SER A 369 -11.83 -0.24 -34.13
N GLN A 370 -10.76 0.58 -34.14
CA GLN A 370 -10.80 1.93 -33.60
C GLN A 370 -11.76 2.86 -34.32
N GLU A 371 -11.94 2.61 -35.63
CA GLU A 371 -12.81 3.38 -36.52
C GLU A 371 -14.30 3.22 -36.18
N LEU A 372 -14.66 2.14 -35.49
CA LEU A 372 -16.03 1.87 -35.03
C LEU A 372 -16.35 2.44 -33.66
N ILE A 373 -15.39 3.15 -33.03
CA ILE A 373 -15.56 3.73 -31.69
C ILE A 373 -15.71 5.25 -31.84
N ASP A 374 -16.86 5.79 -31.44
CA ASP A 374 -17.18 7.22 -31.54
C ASP A 374 -16.61 8.01 -30.37
N ALA A 375 -16.64 7.43 -29.16
CA ALA A 375 -16.18 8.09 -27.94
C ALA A 375 -15.41 7.15 -27.00
N ARG A 376 -14.57 7.74 -26.17
CA ARG A 376 -13.85 7.03 -25.10
C ARG A 376 -14.01 7.73 -23.77
N VAL A 377 -14.23 6.95 -22.71
CA VAL A 377 -14.44 7.46 -21.38
C VAL A 377 -13.23 7.23 -20.48
N PHE A 378 -12.79 8.29 -19.84
CA PHE A 378 -11.74 8.27 -18.84
C PHE A 378 -12.21 8.99 -17.57
N ALA A 379 -12.63 8.22 -16.59
CA ALA A 379 -13.03 8.75 -15.28
C ALA A 379 -11.88 8.80 -14.27
N HIS A 380 -10.69 8.39 -14.67
CA HIS A 380 -9.58 8.20 -13.76
C HIS A 380 -8.33 8.94 -14.25
N PRO A 381 -7.89 10.02 -13.56
CA PRO A 381 -6.69 10.76 -13.98
C PRO A 381 -5.44 9.89 -14.12
N MET A 382 -5.33 8.82 -13.32
CA MET A 382 -4.21 7.88 -13.41
C MET A 382 -4.20 7.08 -14.72
N ARG A 383 -5.37 6.76 -15.27
CA ARG A 383 -5.46 6.13 -16.60
C ARG A 383 -5.00 7.09 -17.69
N LEU A 384 -5.39 8.35 -17.58
CA LEU A 384 -4.91 9.39 -18.47
C LEU A 384 -3.38 9.60 -18.40
N LEU A 385 -2.77 9.40 -17.23
CA LEU A 385 -1.31 9.42 -17.09
C LEU A 385 -0.63 8.16 -17.66
N ALA A 386 -1.21 6.99 -17.43
CA ALA A 386 -0.67 5.71 -17.88
C ALA A 386 -0.70 5.57 -19.42
N ASP A 387 -1.77 6.06 -20.04
CA ASP A 387 -2.01 5.96 -21.49
C ASP A 387 -1.43 7.14 -22.29
N ASN A 388 -0.49 7.83 -21.70
CA ASN A 388 0.10 9.10 -22.11
C ASN A 388 0.43 9.25 -23.60
N ASN A 389 0.96 8.20 -24.22
CA ASN A 389 1.39 8.22 -25.63
C ASN A 389 0.28 7.85 -26.61
N LEU A 390 -0.90 7.47 -26.10
CA LEU A 390 -2.03 7.04 -26.94
C LEU A 390 -2.97 8.19 -27.29
N PHE A 391 -3.01 9.28 -26.49
CA PHE A 391 -3.96 10.38 -26.73
C PHE A 391 -3.74 11.09 -28.06
N GLU A 392 -2.49 11.23 -28.51
CA GLU A 392 -2.17 11.81 -29.81
C GLU A 392 -2.70 10.98 -31.00
N LEU A 393 -2.99 9.70 -30.76
CA LEU A 393 -3.52 8.75 -31.75
C LEU A 393 -5.05 8.61 -31.68
N LEU A 394 -5.71 9.20 -30.68
CA LEU A 394 -7.15 9.09 -30.50
C LEU A 394 -7.88 10.24 -31.21
N ASN A 395 -8.63 9.90 -32.25
CA ASN A 395 -9.51 10.83 -32.95
C ASN A 395 -10.94 10.88 -32.40
N GLN A 396 -11.28 9.97 -31.47
CA GLN A 396 -12.60 9.85 -30.86
C GLN A 396 -12.89 11.00 -29.88
N LEU A 397 -14.18 11.22 -29.61
CA LEU A 397 -14.59 12.11 -28.51
C LEU A 397 -14.10 11.56 -27.18
N ILE A 398 -13.33 12.35 -26.42
CA ILE A 398 -12.86 11.97 -25.08
C ILE A 398 -13.81 12.51 -24.03
N ILE A 399 -14.46 11.64 -23.28
CA ILE A 399 -15.38 11.99 -22.19
C ILE A 399 -14.59 11.90 -20.88
N THR A 400 -14.38 13.05 -20.23
CA THR A 400 -13.59 13.12 -18.98
C THR A 400 -13.93 14.41 -18.21
N PRO A 401 -13.78 14.49 -16.88
CA PRO A 401 -13.95 15.74 -16.13
C PRO A 401 -12.75 16.67 -16.34
N TYR A 402 -12.57 17.15 -17.58
CA TYR A 402 -11.40 17.90 -18.06
C TYR A 402 -11.07 19.12 -17.19
N SER A 403 -12.09 19.93 -16.85
CA SER A 403 -11.89 21.12 -16.00
C SER A 403 -11.31 20.81 -14.62
N MET A 404 -11.46 19.57 -14.16
CA MET A 404 -11.01 19.08 -12.85
C MET A 404 -9.67 18.34 -12.91
N LEU A 405 -9.09 18.16 -14.10
CA LEU A 405 -7.80 17.49 -14.26
C LEU A 405 -6.64 18.43 -13.92
N PRO A 406 -5.52 17.92 -13.39
CA PRO A 406 -4.29 18.68 -13.24
C PRO A 406 -3.80 19.24 -14.58
N GLU A 407 -3.20 20.44 -14.56
CA GLU A 407 -2.72 21.14 -15.78
C GLU A 407 -1.81 20.26 -16.66
N LYS A 408 -0.94 19.46 -16.05
CA LYS A 408 -0.06 18.53 -16.76
C LYS A 408 -0.84 17.54 -17.65
N ILE A 409 -2.04 17.14 -17.23
CA ILE A 409 -2.90 16.21 -18.01
C ILE A 409 -3.69 16.99 -19.05
N LYS A 410 -4.22 18.17 -18.70
CA LYS A 410 -4.94 19.04 -19.62
C LYS A 410 -4.10 19.39 -20.85
N LEU A 411 -2.80 19.70 -20.63
CA LEU A 411 -1.88 20.02 -21.73
C LEU A 411 -1.76 18.89 -22.75
N LYS A 412 -1.88 17.63 -22.32
CA LYS A 412 -1.81 16.46 -23.21
C LYS A 412 -3.08 16.22 -24.01
N LEU A 413 -4.21 16.61 -23.46
CA LEU A 413 -5.51 16.52 -24.10
C LEU A 413 -5.89 17.77 -24.92
N LYS A 414 -4.99 18.76 -25.00
CA LYS A 414 -5.26 20.06 -25.61
C LYS A 414 -5.77 19.99 -27.04
N ASN A 415 -5.30 19.02 -27.81
CA ASN A 415 -5.64 18.85 -29.22
C ASN A 415 -6.77 17.83 -29.46
N ASN A 416 -7.29 17.19 -28.41
CA ASN A 416 -8.36 16.22 -28.53
C ASN A 416 -9.75 16.91 -28.45
N ASN A 417 -10.73 16.27 -29.10
CA ASN A 417 -12.13 16.66 -28.92
C ASN A 417 -12.61 16.12 -27.56
N VAL A 418 -12.92 17.01 -26.61
CA VAL A 418 -13.27 16.61 -25.24
C VAL A 418 -14.71 16.98 -24.92
N LEU A 419 -15.43 16.06 -24.28
CA LEU A 419 -16.66 16.34 -23.53
C LEU A 419 -16.26 16.50 -22.06
N ASP A 420 -16.28 17.74 -21.57
CA ASP A 420 -15.92 18.10 -20.21
C ASP A 420 -17.15 18.03 -19.30
N TYR A 421 -17.34 16.87 -18.65
CA TYR A 421 -18.43 16.66 -17.71
C TYR A 421 -17.87 16.37 -16.32
N GLY A 422 -18.16 17.22 -15.35
CA GLY A 422 -17.58 17.15 -14.00
C GLY A 422 -17.98 15.89 -13.24
N LEU A 423 -17.27 15.61 -12.17
CA LEU A 423 -17.42 14.38 -11.39
C LEU A 423 -17.36 14.67 -9.88
N GLU A 424 -18.31 14.12 -9.13
CA GLU A 424 -18.33 14.01 -7.69
C GLU A 424 -18.42 12.55 -7.27
N ILE A 425 -17.75 12.17 -6.18
CA ILE A 425 -17.80 10.81 -5.66
C ILE A 425 -18.48 10.83 -4.31
N GLU A 426 -19.65 10.20 -4.24
CA GLU A 426 -20.44 10.07 -3.03
C GLU A 426 -21.02 8.66 -2.93
N ARG A 427 -20.64 7.95 -1.87
CA ARG A 427 -21.03 6.55 -1.67
C ARG A 427 -22.56 6.40 -1.62
N GLY A 428 -23.08 5.48 -2.43
CA GLY A 428 -24.52 5.17 -2.50
C GLY A 428 -25.32 6.16 -3.35
N SER A 429 -24.68 7.15 -3.98
CA SER A 429 -25.33 8.15 -4.84
C SER A 429 -25.01 7.89 -6.33
N MET A 430 -26.01 8.08 -7.19
CA MET A 430 -25.82 8.16 -8.65
C MET A 430 -26.79 9.18 -9.21
N GLU A 431 -26.25 10.31 -9.69
CA GLU A 431 -27.05 11.40 -10.19
C GLU A 431 -26.35 12.14 -11.33
N SER A 432 -27.12 12.55 -12.35
CA SER A 432 -26.65 13.40 -13.45
C SER A 432 -27.17 14.80 -13.26
N LEU A 433 -26.28 15.75 -13.09
CA LEU A 433 -26.59 17.16 -12.97
C LEU A 433 -26.24 17.89 -14.28
N LYS A 434 -26.47 19.20 -14.34
CA LYS A 434 -26.35 19.95 -15.60
C LYS A 434 -24.96 19.80 -16.24
N ASN A 435 -23.90 19.97 -15.45
CA ASN A 435 -22.51 20.00 -15.93
C ASN A 435 -21.55 19.12 -15.12
N TYR A 436 -22.07 18.28 -14.25
CA TYR A 436 -21.33 17.24 -13.53
C TYR A 436 -22.26 16.11 -13.09
N CYS A 437 -21.70 15.00 -12.68
CA CYS A 437 -22.44 13.88 -12.08
C CYS A 437 -21.87 13.49 -10.72
N THR A 438 -22.72 12.86 -9.90
CA THR A 438 -22.33 12.18 -8.67
C THR A 438 -22.38 10.67 -8.88
N ILE A 439 -21.33 9.94 -8.47
CA ILE A 439 -21.22 8.49 -8.63
C ILE A 439 -20.74 7.82 -7.34
N PRO A 440 -21.11 6.53 -7.10
CA PRO A 440 -20.82 5.85 -5.85
C PRO A 440 -19.34 5.50 -5.66
N SER A 441 -18.60 5.34 -6.74
CA SER A 441 -17.19 4.98 -6.75
C SER A 441 -16.52 5.46 -8.04
N PRO A 442 -15.19 5.71 -8.04
CA PRO A 442 -14.46 6.26 -9.18
C PRO A 442 -14.21 5.20 -10.27
N ILE A 443 -15.27 4.58 -10.78
CA ILE A 443 -15.22 3.57 -11.85
C ILE A 443 -15.70 4.19 -13.15
N ALA A 444 -14.96 3.95 -14.23
CA ALA A 444 -15.30 4.49 -15.55
C ALA A 444 -16.71 4.10 -16.02
N LEU A 445 -17.16 2.88 -15.70
CA LEU A 445 -18.53 2.45 -15.97
C LEU A 445 -19.57 3.33 -15.26
N ALA A 446 -19.38 3.63 -13.97
CA ALA A 446 -20.30 4.48 -13.20
C ALA A 446 -20.38 5.89 -13.82
N TYR A 447 -19.22 6.45 -14.16
CA TYR A 447 -19.15 7.76 -14.80
C TYR A 447 -19.79 7.76 -16.20
N THR A 448 -19.58 6.69 -16.99
CA THR A 448 -20.22 6.55 -18.31
C THR A 448 -21.73 6.49 -18.18
N LEU A 449 -22.25 5.63 -17.28
CA LEU A 449 -23.68 5.50 -17.06
C LEU A 449 -24.31 6.82 -16.58
N ALA A 450 -23.68 7.50 -15.63
CA ALA A 450 -24.15 8.80 -15.16
C ALA A 450 -24.08 9.87 -16.26
N THR A 451 -23.06 9.84 -17.12
CA THR A 451 -22.99 10.74 -18.30
C THR A 451 -24.14 10.47 -19.27
N LEU A 452 -24.44 9.20 -19.55
CA LEU A 452 -25.56 8.81 -20.41
C LEU A 452 -26.92 9.14 -19.79
N GLY A 453 -27.04 9.08 -18.46
CA GLY A 453 -28.23 9.55 -17.73
C GLY A 453 -28.53 11.04 -17.93
N ALA A 454 -27.53 11.84 -18.31
CA ALA A 454 -27.69 13.26 -18.68
C ALA A 454 -28.02 13.47 -20.18
N THR A 455 -28.30 12.41 -20.95
CA THR A 455 -28.60 12.44 -22.39
C THR A 455 -30.02 12.01 -22.66
N ASN A 456 -30.38 11.84 -23.96
CA ASN A 456 -31.67 11.30 -24.40
C ASN A 456 -31.60 9.79 -24.71
N VAL A 457 -30.60 9.07 -24.20
CA VAL A 457 -30.43 7.65 -24.44
C VAL A 457 -31.62 6.85 -23.88
N LYS A 458 -32.09 5.87 -24.64
CA LYS A 458 -33.17 4.95 -24.24
C LYS A 458 -32.69 3.52 -24.05
N ASN A 459 -31.67 3.12 -24.79
CA ASN A 459 -31.14 1.77 -24.76
C ASN A 459 -29.62 1.79 -24.67
N ILE A 460 -29.05 1.16 -23.63
CA ILE A 460 -27.64 0.93 -23.43
C ILE A 460 -27.37 -0.56 -23.57
N MET A 461 -26.62 -0.91 -24.59
CA MET A 461 -26.13 -2.26 -24.83
C MET A 461 -24.71 -2.39 -24.25
N LEU A 462 -24.42 -3.53 -23.66
CA LEU A 462 -23.09 -3.83 -23.10
C LEU A 462 -22.45 -4.96 -23.90
N ALA A 463 -21.17 -4.82 -24.23
CA ALA A 463 -20.35 -5.90 -24.77
C ALA A 463 -18.97 -5.89 -24.12
N GLY A 464 -18.44 -7.08 -23.79
CA GLY A 464 -17.15 -7.20 -23.10
C GLY A 464 -17.19 -6.83 -21.61
N PHE A 465 -18.35 -7.07 -20.97
CA PHE A 465 -18.55 -6.95 -19.53
C PHE A 465 -18.77 -8.33 -18.91
N ASP A 466 -17.81 -9.24 -19.08
CA ASP A 466 -17.93 -10.64 -18.68
C ASP A 466 -18.07 -10.82 -17.16
N GLY A 467 -17.55 -9.88 -16.39
CA GLY A 467 -17.43 -9.96 -14.92
C GLY A 467 -16.10 -10.53 -14.49
N TYR A 468 -15.94 -10.63 -13.16
CA TYR A 468 -14.75 -11.15 -12.51
C TYR A 468 -15.01 -12.56 -11.98
N PRO A 469 -13.96 -13.32 -11.58
CA PRO A 469 -14.15 -14.63 -10.98
C PRO A 469 -15.13 -14.60 -9.78
N LYS A 470 -15.82 -15.73 -9.55
CA LYS A 470 -16.80 -15.84 -8.46
C LYS A 470 -16.16 -15.50 -7.10
N GLY A 471 -16.80 -14.63 -6.35
CA GLY A 471 -16.33 -14.16 -5.03
C GLY A 471 -15.43 -12.91 -5.08
N ASP A 472 -15.09 -12.40 -6.25
CA ASP A 472 -14.35 -11.14 -6.37
C ASP A 472 -15.27 -9.96 -5.99
N ILE A 473 -14.79 -9.11 -5.09
CA ILE A 473 -15.53 -7.94 -4.57
C ILE A 473 -15.91 -6.94 -5.67
N ARG A 474 -15.18 -6.92 -6.77
CA ARG A 474 -15.46 -6.05 -7.92
C ARG A 474 -16.80 -6.36 -8.59
N ASN A 475 -17.25 -7.62 -8.54
CA ASN A 475 -18.58 -7.97 -9.04
C ASN A 475 -19.67 -7.22 -8.27
N GLN A 476 -19.62 -7.25 -6.94
CA GLN A 476 -20.59 -6.55 -6.08
C GLN A 476 -20.57 -5.03 -6.31
N GLU A 477 -19.37 -4.46 -6.52
CA GLU A 477 -19.22 -3.02 -6.78
C GLU A 477 -19.89 -2.64 -8.11
N VAL A 478 -19.69 -3.42 -9.17
CA VAL A 478 -20.31 -3.20 -10.49
C VAL A 478 -21.83 -3.46 -10.46
N GLU A 479 -22.27 -4.50 -9.79
CA GLU A 479 -23.69 -4.81 -9.61
C GLU A 479 -24.43 -3.69 -8.87
N ASN A 480 -23.83 -3.14 -7.81
CA ASN A 480 -24.40 -1.99 -7.10
C ASN A 480 -24.50 -0.75 -8.00
N ILE A 481 -23.55 -0.54 -8.90
CA ILE A 481 -23.62 0.57 -9.89
C ILE A 481 -24.83 0.38 -10.83
N PHE A 482 -25.04 -0.83 -11.34
CA PHE A 482 -26.21 -1.12 -12.20
C PHE A 482 -27.53 -0.93 -11.45
N ASP A 483 -27.60 -1.34 -10.19
CA ASP A 483 -28.81 -1.17 -9.36
C ASP A 483 -29.12 0.30 -9.10
N LEU A 484 -28.11 1.09 -8.71
CA LEU A 484 -28.27 2.53 -8.51
C LEU A 484 -28.68 3.24 -9.80
N PHE A 485 -28.09 2.84 -10.94
CA PHE A 485 -28.45 3.40 -12.25
C PHE A 485 -29.91 3.12 -12.61
N ARG A 486 -30.37 1.86 -12.52
CA ARG A 486 -31.76 1.51 -12.82
C ARG A 486 -32.76 2.20 -11.91
N LYS A 487 -32.46 2.27 -10.63
CA LYS A 487 -33.30 2.97 -9.67
C LYS A 487 -33.47 4.46 -9.99
N LYS A 488 -32.43 5.09 -10.51
CA LYS A 488 -32.46 6.53 -10.85
C LYS A 488 -33.03 6.78 -12.26
N TYR A 489 -32.76 5.89 -13.22
CA TYR A 489 -33.09 6.07 -14.64
C TYR A 489 -33.96 4.93 -15.17
N GLU A 490 -35.14 4.74 -14.59
CA GLU A 490 -36.08 3.64 -14.88
C GLU A 490 -36.50 3.53 -16.37
N LYS A 491 -36.44 4.64 -17.11
CA LYS A 491 -36.81 4.71 -18.54
C LYS A 491 -35.68 4.30 -19.48
N ILE A 492 -34.47 4.06 -18.96
CA ILE A 492 -33.32 3.65 -19.76
C ILE A 492 -33.14 2.13 -19.63
N ASN A 493 -33.28 1.43 -20.74
CA ASN A 493 -33.02 -0.01 -20.77
C ASN A 493 -31.51 -0.28 -20.83
N ILE A 494 -31.02 -1.18 -19.96
CA ILE A 494 -29.64 -1.63 -19.97
C ILE A 494 -29.60 -3.16 -20.02
N TYR A 495 -28.87 -3.71 -20.99
CA TYR A 495 -28.73 -5.17 -21.19
C TYR A 495 -27.40 -5.51 -21.86
N SER A 496 -26.87 -6.70 -21.62
CA SER A 496 -25.69 -7.21 -22.31
C SER A 496 -26.05 -7.95 -23.57
N ILE A 497 -25.23 -7.78 -24.62
CA ILE A 497 -25.36 -8.52 -25.90
C ILE A 497 -24.28 -9.58 -26.09
N THR A 498 -23.32 -9.65 -25.15
CA THR A 498 -22.33 -10.73 -24.99
C THR A 498 -22.52 -11.38 -23.62
N PRO A 499 -21.96 -12.56 -23.35
CA PRO A 499 -22.06 -13.20 -22.05
C PRO A 499 -21.59 -12.29 -20.90
N THR A 500 -22.26 -12.38 -19.74
CA THR A 500 -21.92 -11.63 -18.53
C THR A 500 -22.26 -12.45 -17.29
N ASN A 501 -21.44 -12.32 -16.24
CA ASN A 501 -21.64 -12.92 -14.93
C ASN A 501 -22.39 -12.00 -13.96
N TYR A 502 -22.72 -10.77 -14.35
CA TYR A 502 -23.48 -9.85 -13.52
C TYR A 502 -24.96 -10.27 -13.49
N PHE A 503 -25.41 -10.82 -12.36
CA PHE A 503 -26.76 -11.42 -12.24
C PHE A 503 -27.89 -10.41 -12.38
N ASN A 504 -27.63 -9.15 -12.12
CA ASN A 504 -28.60 -8.07 -12.22
C ASN A 504 -28.60 -7.38 -13.63
N VAL A 505 -27.90 -7.91 -14.62
CA VAL A 505 -27.92 -7.43 -16.00
C VAL A 505 -28.65 -8.45 -16.89
N SER A 506 -29.73 -8.04 -17.53
CA SER A 506 -30.42 -8.89 -18.52
C SER A 506 -29.52 -9.10 -19.74
N SER A 507 -29.58 -10.30 -20.31
CA SER A 507 -28.78 -10.66 -21.48
C SER A 507 -29.68 -10.90 -22.70
N LYS A 508 -29.23 -10.41 -23.87
CA LYS A 508 -29.73 -10.74 -25.17
C LYS A 508 -28.58 -11.26 -26.00
N SER A 509 -28.81 -12.26 -26.82
CA SER A 509 -27.73 -12.76 -27.67
C SER A 509 -27.54 -11.84 -28.88
N ILE A 510 -26.29 -11.48 -29.18
CA ILE A 510 -25.97 -10.72 -30.40
C ILE A 510 -26.41 -11.46 -31.67
N TYR A 511 -26.45 -12.78 -31.64
CA TYR A 511 -26.92 -13.62 -32.76
C TYR A 511 -28.45 -13.62 -32.93
N GLY A 512 -29.20 -13.07 -31.99
CA GLY A 512 -30.64 -12.95 -32.02
C GLY A 512 -31.16 -11.65 -32.66
N PHE A 513 -30.27 -10.76 -33.10
CA PHE A 513 -30.64 -9.59 -33.87
C PHE A 513 -30.61 -9.95 -35.35
N ASN A 514 -31.68 -9.59 -36.08
CA ASN A 514 -31.74 -9.78 -37.52
C ASN A 514 -30.80 -8.76 -38.17
N LEU A 515 -29.75 -9.24 -38.78
CA LEU A 515 -28.81 -8.49 -39.59
C LEU A 515 -29.13 -8.69 -41.06
#